data_36b59bcf9f9ce5a8996e3c747a5efb9d
#
_entry.id   36b59bcf9f9ce5a8996e3c747a5efb9d
#
_cell.length_a   1.000
_cell.length_b   1.000
_cell.length_c   1.000
_cell.angle_alpha   90.00
_cell.angle_beta   90.00
_cell.angle_gamma   90.00
#
_symmetry.space_group_name_H-M   'P 1'
#
loop_
_entity.id
_entity.type
_entity.pdbx_description
1 polymer ?
#
loop_
_entity_poly.entity_id
_entity_poly.type
_entity_poly.pdbx_seq_one_letter_code
_entity_poly.pdbx_strand_id
1 'polypeptide(L)'
;MKLFQTYYYLRNMTIDLLPLLRCPVTKSPLKLEVISTGKKLYGNQETEIISKAILYAEEDWFYPVVDGIPRLLVESFIDHSSFLKTHLPDYTQRSQILFLKYKDLLQHVIKKNTRTKKSFEHEWRLFDYEKDKTWNADEKQMMERFLKETGETIESLSSKRIFDVGCGNGLLDKLIAAQGATILGMDISNSIEKAFHKNTDPGALFIQGDIQFPPVNSGYFDIVHCSGVLIHTNSTKQSFFCVESCVRENGKLSVWLYHPRKDWIHNMILQVRKFTSKLPLIIQYYLYKLIFLPPLFLIKWLKGQKPQRRELMLALMDQFSPEFRWEHEPEEVKSWFNIKNYGNIKITTRELFGYNMTGIKKQEE
;
A
#
# COMPACT_ATOMS: atom_id res chain seq x y z
N MET A 1 -19.00 -34.87 -8.38
CA MET A 1 -18.69 -35.01 -6.94
C MET A 1 -17.16 -34.90 -6.64
N LYS A 2 -16.24 -35.11 -7.58
CA LYS A 2 -14.80 -34.93 -7.37
C LYS A 2 -14.30 -33.48 -7.49
N LEU A 3 -15.03 -32.58 -8.14
CA LEU A 3 -14.64 -31.16 -8.27
C LEU A 3 -14.88 -30.33 -6.99
N PHE A 4 -15.85 -30.72 -6.14
CA PHE A 4 -16.14 -30.01 -4.89
C PHE A 4 -15.20 -30.33 -3.72
N GLN A 5 -14.51 -31.46 -3.76
CA GLN A 5 -13.57 -31.86 -2.70
C GLN A 5 -12.18 -31.24 -2.85
N THR A 6 -11.82 -30.78 -4.04
CA THR A 6 -10.52 -30.13 -4.30
C THR A 6 -10.47 -28.69 -3.78
N TYR A 7 -11.63 -28.06 -3.57
CA TYR A 7 -11.73 -26.68 -3.11
C TYR A 7 -11.44 -26.46 -1.61
N TYR A 8 -11.49 -27.50 -0.79
CA TYR A 8 -11.27 -27.39 0.67
C TYR A 8 -9.80 -27.27 1.11
N TYR A 9 -8.84 -27.51 0.21
CA TYR A 9 -7.42 -27.45 0.50
C TYR A 9 -6.67 -26.23 -0.12
N LEU A 10 -7.36 -25.44 -0.93
CA LEU A 10 -6.80 -24.19 -1.50
C LEU A 10 -6.94 -23.02 -0.52
N ARG A 11 -6.38 -23.19 0.67
CA ARG A 11 -6.20 -22.05 1.59
C ARG A 11 -4.99 -21.27 1.10
N ASN A 12 -5.25 -20.23 0.40
CA ASN A 12 -4.44 -19.03 0.14
C ASN A 12 -4.48 -18.58 -1.31
N MET A 13 -4.76 -17.37 -1.45
CA MET A 13 -4.80 -16.41 -2.53
C MET A 13 -6.15 -16.25 -3.19
N THR A 14 -6.99 -17.26 -3.40
CA THR A 14 -8.10 -17.03 -4.34
C THR A 14 -9.48 -17.35 -3.83
N ILE A 15 -9.65 -18.37 -3.04
CA ILE A 15 -11.02 -18.74 -2.62
C ILE A 15 -11.49 -17.86 -1.47
N ASP A 16 -10.62 -17.59 -0.48
CA ASP A 16 -10.97 -16.73 0.64
C ASP A 16 -10.83 -15.23 0.28
N LEU A 17 -9.93 -14.90 -0.65
CA LEU A 17 -9.68 -13.52 -1.08
C LEU A 17 -10.64 -13.06 -2.19
N LEU A 18 -11.01 -13.95 -3.13
CA LEU A 18 -11.82 -13.60 -4.29
C LEU A 18 -13.17 -12.94 -3.95
N PRO A 19 -13.94 -13.39 -2.94
CA PRO A 19 -15.18 -12.72 -2.55
C PRO A 19 -14.99 -11.29 -2.05
N LEU A 20 -13.77 -10.96 -1.56
CA LEU A 20 -13.40 -9.65 -1.09
C LEU A 20 -12.99 -8.72 -2.23
N LEU A 21 -12.40 -9.26 -3.29
CA LEU A 21 -11.88 -8.47 -4.40
C LEU A 21 -12.99 -7.90 -5.29
N ARG A 22 -12.72 -6.72 -5.81
CA ARG A 22 -13.60 -5.99 -6.75
C ARG A 22 -12.78 -5.41 -7.89
N CYS A 23 -13.44 -5.24 -9.02
CA CYS A 23 -12.89 -4.43 -10.10
C CYS A 23 -12.57 -3.02 -9.58
N PRO A 24 -11.34 -2.51 -9.74
CA PRO A 24 -11.00 -1.17 -9.28
C PRO A 24 -11.85 -0.07 -9.94
N VAL A 25 -12.36 -0.31 -11.16
CA VAL A 25 -13.12 0.67 -11.94
C VAL A 25 -14.63 0.54 -11.71
N THR A 26 -15.20 -0.63 -12.01
CA THR A 26 -16.65 -0.86 -11.96
C THR A 26 -17.16 -1.26 -10.58
N LYS A 27 -16.26 -1.64 -9.66
CA LYS A 27 -16.57 -2.22 -8.34
C LYS A 27 -17.37 -3.53 -8.40
N SER A 28 -17.54 -4.12 -9.59
CA SER A 28 -18.17 -5.41 -9.77
C SER A 28 -17.33 -6.56 -9.19
N PRO A 29 -17.97 -7.67 -8.80
CA PRO A 29 -17.26 -8.90 -8.40
C PRO A 29 -16.37 -9.42 -9.51
N LEU A 30 -15.29 -10.11 -9.12
CA LEU A 30 -14.35 -10.71 -10.04
C LEU A 30 -14.66 -12.20 -10.24
N LYS A 31 -14.53 -12.66 -11.50
CA LYS A 31 -14.59 -14.08 -11.87
C LYS A 31 -13.16 -14.56 -12.13
N LEU A 32 -12.84 -15.75 -11.62
CA LEU A 32 -11.48 -16.31 -11.69
C LEU A 32 -11.40 -17.40 -12.76
N GLU A 33 -10.39 -17.30 -13.62
CA GLU A 33 -9.95 -18.37 -14.51
C GLU A 33 -8.51 -18.78 -14.15
N VAL A 34 -8.36 -19.99 -13.59
CA VAL A 34 -7.07 -20.51 -13.12
C VAL A 34 -6.27 -21.05 -14.30
N ILE A 35 -5.03 -20.60 -14.47
CA ILE A 35 -4.08 -21.07 -15.48
C ILE A 35 -3.15 -22.12 -14.88
N SER A 36 -2.60 -21.85 -13.69
CA SER A 36 -1.74 -22.79 -12.98
C SER A 36 -1.78 -22.58 -11.48
N THR A 37 -1.56 -23.65 -10.75
CA THR A 37 -1.30 -23.64 -9.31
C THR A 37 0.20 -23.74 -9.04
N GLY A 38 0.59 -23.46 -7.82
CA GLY A 38 1.94 -23.57 -7.30
C GLY A 38 1.90 -23.91 -5.82
N LYS A 39 3.06 -23.97 -5.21
CA LYS A 39 3.20 -24.25 -3.78
C LYS A 39 3.91 -23.10 -3.09
N LYS A 40 3.44 -22.74 -1.91
CA LYS A 40 4.04 -21.74 -1.04
C LYS A 40 4.19 -22.30 0.37
N LEU A 41 5.33 -22.01 0.98
CA LEU A 41 5.62 -22.42 2.35
C LEU A 41 5.17 -21.33 3.33
N TYR A 42 4.30 -21.69 4.27
CA TYR A 42 3.88 -20.86 5.40
C TYR A 42 4.37 -21.51 6.68
N GLY A 43 5.39 -20.94 7.30
CA GLY A 43 6.11 -21.62 8.37
C GLY A 43 6.67 -22.97 7.89
N ASN A 44 6.20 -24.06 8.47
CA ASN A 44 6.57 -25.44 8.09
C ASN A 44 5.50 -26.13 7.23
N GLN A 45 4.43 -25.43 6.85
CA GLN A 45 3.33 -26.01 6.08
C GLN A 45 3.39 -25.57 4.63
N GLU A 46 3.51 -26.53 3.71
CA GLU A 46 3.37 -26.30 2.28
C GLU A 46 1.88 -26.20 1.92
N THR A 47 1.51 -25.13 1.25
CA THR A 47 0.12 -24.84 0.85
C THR A 47 0.05 -24.63 -0.65
N GLU A 48 -0.94 -25.23 -1.29
CA GLU A 48 -1.21 -24.99 -2.69
C GLU A 48 -1.83 -23.59 -2.86
N ILE A 49 -1.29 -22.82 -3.81
CA ILE A 49 -1.74 -21.48 -4.16
C ILE A 49 -2.05 -21.40 -5.65
N ILE A 50 -2.89 -20.45 -6.06
CA ILE A 50 -3.03 -20.10 -7.46
C ILE A 50 -1.84 -19.24 -7.85
N SER A 51 -0.98 -19.79 -8.70
CA SER A 51 0.22 -19.12 -9.17
C SER A 51 -0.07 -18.15 -10.32
N LYS A 52 -0.88 -18.61 -11.30
CA LYS A 52 -1.27 -17.81 -12.47
C LYS A 52 -2.76 -17.93 -12.73
N ALA A 53 -3.40 -16.81 -12.97
CA ALA A 53 -4.82 -16.74 -13.32
C ALA A 53 -5.15 -15.44 -14.05
N ILE A 54 -6.37 -15.37 -14.58
CA ILE A 54 -6.99 -14.13 -15.05
C ILE A 54 -8.25 -13.90 -14.23
N LEU A 55 -8.43 -12.68 -13.77
CA LEU A 55 -9.61 -12.17 -13.09
C LEU A 55 -10.40 -11.33 -14.07
N TYR A 56 -11.66 -11.70 -14.32
CA TYR A 56 -12.56 -10.96 -15.20
C TYR A 56 -13.59 -10.18 -14.40
N ALA A 57 -13.92 -9.00 -14.88
CA ALA A 57 -14.95 -8.15 -14.34
C ALA A 57 -15.98 -7.75 -15.41
N GLU A 58 -16.99 -7.01 -15.01
CA GLU A 58 -17.92 -6.38 -15.95
C GLU A 58 -17.22 -5.37 -16.86
N GLU A 59 -17.86 -5.02 -17.97
CA GLU A 59 -17.40 -4.05 -18.96
C GLU A 59 -16.03 -4.41 -19.58
N ASP A 60 -15.80 -5.72 -19.76
CA ASP A 60 -14.62 -6.32 -20.38
C ASP A 60 -13.30 -6.10 -19.61
N TRP A 61 -13.35 -5.63 -18.36
CA TRP A 61 -12.16 -5.51 -17.53
C TRP A 61 -11.59 -6.87 -17.16
N PHE A 62 -10.27 -6.97 -17.22
CA PHE A 62 -9.52 -8.16 -16.84
C PHE A 62 -8.19 -7.82 -16.18
N TYR A 63 -7.78 -8.65 -15.24
CA TYR A 63 -6.58 -8.43 -14.42
C TYR A 63 -5.81 -9.74 -14.27
N PRO A 64 -4.47 -9.73 -14.39
CA PRO A 64 -3.68 -10.93 -14.20
C PRO A 64 -3.44 -11.23 -12.71
N VAL A 65 -3.33 -12.52 -12.39
CA VAL A 65 -2.66 -13.01 -11.19
C VAL A 65 -1.29 -13.52 -11.64
N VAL A 66 -0.23 -12.91 -11.15
CA VAL A 66 1.15 -13.24 -11.52
C VAL A 66 1.92 -13.61 -10.26
N ASP A 67 2.52 -14.80 -10.27
CA ASP A 67 3.28 -15.35 -9.14
C ASP A 67 2.51 -15.32 -7.82
N GLY A 68 1.21 -15.65 -7.91
CA GLY A 68 0.31 -15.69 -6.78
C GLY A 68 -0.25 -14.34 -6.33
N ILE A 69 0.05 -13.24 -6.99
CA ILE A 69 -0.36 -11.89 -6.60
C ILE A 69 -1.38 -11.34 -7.59
N PRO A 70 -2.62 -10.99 -7.17
CA PRO A 70 -3.56 -10.24 -7.97
C PRO A 70 -3.03 -8.84 -8.30
N ARG A 71 -2.93 -8.53 -9.59
CA ARG A 71 -2.44 -7.25 -10.12
C ARG A 71 -3.64 -6.37 -10.49
N LEU A 72 -4.18 -5.63 -9.51
CA LEU A 72 -5.46 -4.93 -9.60
C LEU A 72 -5.29 -3.41 -9.76
N LEU A 73 -4.23 -2.98 -10.44
CA LEU A 73 -4.16 -1.60 -10.94
C LEU A 73 -5.05 -1.43 -12.16
N VAL A 74 -5.62 -0.25 -12.36
CA VAL A 74 -6.46 0.05 -13.55
C VAL A 74 -5.69 -0.25 -14.84
N GLU A 75 -4.39 0.07 -14.86
CA GLU A 75 -3.49 -0.14 -15.99
C GLU A 75 -2.78 -1.51 -16.01
N SER A 76 -3.12 -2.45 -15.12
CA SER A 76 -2.44 -3.76 -15.02
C SER A 76 -2.40 -4.56 -16.32
N PHE A 77 -3.43 -4.45 -17.15
CA PHE A 77 -3.47 -5.14 -18.42
C PHE A 77 -2.40 -4.62 -19.42
N ILE A 78 -1.91 -3.40 -19.23
CA ILE A 78 -0.80 -2.81 -19.99
C ILE A 78 0.53 -3.22 -19.36
N ASP A 79 0.67 -3.06 -18.04
CA ASP A 79 1.90 -3.37 -17.30
C ASP A 79 2.30 -4.86 -17.44
N HIS A 80 1.31 -5.75 -17.50
CA HIS A 80 1.50 -7.20 -17.63
C HIS A 80 1.14 -7.73 -19.02
N SER A 81 1.29 -6.91 -20.05
CA SER A 81 0.93 -7.27 -21.45
C SER A 81 1.64 -8.53 -21.95
N SER A 82 2.88 -8.77 -21.57
CA SER A 82 3.63 -9.97 -21.97
C SER A 82 2.99 -11.25 -21.43
N PHE A 83 2.63 -11.26 -20.14
CA PHE A 83 1.92 -12.37 -19.50
C PHE A 83 0.55 -12.61 -20.18
N LEU A 84 -0.21 -11.54 -20.37
CA LEU A 84 -1.56 -11.62 -20.92
C LEU A 84 -1.57 -12.05 -22.38
N LYS A 85 -0.62 -11.64 -23.21
CA LYS A 85 -0.48 -12.14 -24.59
C LYS A 85 -0.25 -13.65 -24.67
N THR A 86 0.42 -14.20 -23.65
CA THR A 86 0.69 -15.65 -23.60
C THR A 86 -0.54 -16.44 -23.15
N HIS A 87 -1.36 -15.88 -22.27
CA HIS A 87 -2.41 -16.64 -21.58
C HIS A 87 -3.85 -16.22 -21.95
N LEU A 88 -4.03 -15.12 -22.67
CA LEU A 88 -5.31 -14.60 -23.13
C LEU A 88 -5.28 -14.44 -24.66
N PRO A 89 -5.83 -15.39 -25.44
CA PRO A 89 -5.71 -15.38 -26.91
C PRO A 89 -6.23 -14.10 -27.58
N ASP A 90 -7.30 -13.51 -27.06
CA ASP A 90 -7.93 -12.28 -27.56
C ASP A 90 -7.44 -11.00 -26.86
N TYR A 91 -6.30 -11.06 -26.14
CA TYR A 91 -5.75 -9.93 -25.38
C TYR A 91 -5.65 -8.64 -26.20
N THR A 92 -5.14 -8.71 -27.44
CA THR A 92 -4.94 -7.52 -28.28
C THR A 92 -6.27 -6.81 -28.57
N GLN A 93 -7.31 -7.56 -28.91
CA GLN A 93 -8.64 -7.02 -29.18
C GLN A 93 -9.27 -6.43 -27.91
N ARG A 94 -9.25 -7.18 -26.79
CA ARG A 94 -9.80 -6.72 -25.51
C ARG A 94 -9.09 -5.46 -25.00
N SER A 95 -7.77 -5.42 -25.04
CA SER A 95 -7.00 -4.26 -24.61
C SER A 95 -7.28 -3.03 -25.47
N GLN A 96 -7.49 -3.18 -26.78
CA GLN A 96 -7.89 -2.07 -27.64
C GLN A 96 -9.29 -1.54 -27.30
N ILE A 97 -10.25 -2.41 -27.05
CA ILE A 97 -11.61 -2.02 -26.63
C ILE A 97 -11.55 -1.20 -25.33
N LEU A 98 -10.86 -1.71 -24.31
CA LEU A 98 -10.68 -0.98 -23.04
C LEU A 98 -9.99 0.36 -23.25
N PHE A 99 -8.94 0.40 -24.07
CA PHE A 99 -8.20 1.63 -24.33
C PHE A 99 -9.06 2.68 -25.03
N LEU A 100 -9.92 2.28 -25.95
CA LEU A 100 -10.84 3.20 -26.64
C LEU A 100 -11.95 3.67 -25.71
N LYS A 101 -12.56 2.76 -24.95
CA LYS A 101 -13.69 3.05 -24.05
C LYS A 101 -13.28 3.92 -22.85
N TYR A 102 -12.08 3.69 -22.29
CA TYR A 102 -11.62 4.34 -21.05
C TYR A 102 -10.36 5.19 -21.25
N LYS A 103 -10.19 5.76 -22.46
CA LYS A 103 -8.99 6.50 -22.84
C LYS A 103 -8.53 7.52 -21.81
N ASP A 104 -9.45 8.40 -21.39
CA ASP A 104 -9.11 9.51 -20.49
C ASP A 104 -8.73 9.00 -19.09
N LEU A 105 -9.45 8.00 -18.57
CA LEU A 105 -9.12 7.35 -17.31
C LEU A 105 -7.74 6.70 -17.38
N LEU A 106 -7.47 5.91 -18.40
CA LEU A 106 -6.19 5.22 -18.58
C LEU A 106 -5.02 6.19 -18.72
N GLN A 107 -5.18 7.25 -19.52
CA GLN A 107 -4.15 8.29 -19.64
C GLN A 107 -3.89 8.97 -18.29
N HIS A 108 -4.95 9.27 -17.54
CA HIS A 108 -4.82 9.88 -16.23
C HIS A 108 -4.07 8.95 -15.24
N VAL A 109 -4.49 7.69 -15.10
CA VAL A 109 -3.88 6.77 -14.12
C VAL A 109 -2.44 6.41 -14.52
N ILE A 110 -2.15 6.18 -15.80
CA ILE A 110 -0.79 5.90 -16.27
C ILE A 110 0.14 7.08 -15.95
N LYS A 111 -0.28 8.30 -16.29
CA LYS A 111 0.50 9.50 -16.00
C LYS A 111 0.76 9.67 -14.50
N LYS A 112 -0.28 9.51 -13.69
CA LYS A 112 -0.23 9.63 -12.23
C LYS A 112 0.67 8.56 -11.60
N ASN A 113 0.48 7.29 -11.99
CA ASN A 113 1.08 6.15 -11.30
C ASN A 113 2.52 5.87 -11.73
N THR A 114 2.89 6.17 -12.99
CA THR A 114 4.21 5.79 -13.53
C THR A 114 5.37 6.30 -12.68
N ARG A 115 5.30 7.56 -12.24
CA ARG A 115 6.38 8.14 -11.44
C ARG A 115 6.35 7.64 -10.00
N THR A 116 5.18 7.57 -9.40
CA THR A 116 4.98 7.06 -8.04
C THR A 116 5.48 5.63 -7.94
N LYS A 117 5.05 4.74 -8.83
CA LYS A 117 5.53 3.34 -8.90
C LYS A 117 7.06 3.28 -8.97
N LYS A 118 7.68 3.99 -9.92
CA LYS A 118 9.15 4.00 -10.09
C LYS A 118 9.90 4.54 -8.88
N SER A 119 9.38 5.58 -8.23
CA SER A 119 10.00 6.16 -7.04
C SER A 119 10.06 5.15 -5.90
N PHE A 120 8.91 4.55 -5.56
CA PHE A 120 8.83 3.56 -4.50
C PHE A 120 9.54 2.24 -4.86
N GLU A 121 9.45 1.76 -6.11
CA GLU A 121 10.24 0.60 -6.55
C GLU A 121 11.74 0.80 -6.36
N HIS A 122 12.25 1.99 -6.72
CA HIS A 122 13.68 2.30 -6.55
C HIS A 122 14.08 2.30 -5.08
N GLU A 123 13.27 2.90 -4.24
CA GLU A 123 13.46 2.94 -2.80
C GLU A 123 13.46 1.52 -2.21
N TRP A 124 12.41 0.73 -2.48
CA TRP A 124 12.28 -0.62 -1.97
C TRP A 124 13.33 -1.61 -2.52
N ARG A 125 13.92 -1.34 -3.69
CA ARG A 125 15.02 -2.13 -4.26
C ARG A 125 16.36 -1.84 -3.59
N LEU A 126 16.60 -0.61 -3.15
CA LEU A 126 17.86 -0.18 -2.51
C LEU A 126 17.99 -0.73 -1.09
N PHE A 127 16.89 -1.10 -0.44
CA PHE A 127 16.88 -1.50 0.96
C PHE A 127 16.70 -3.00 1.12
N ASP A 128 17.64 -3.59 1.85
CA ASP A 128 17.56 -4.95 2.34
C ASP A 128 16.99 -4.91 3.77
N TYR A 129 15.66 -5.07 3.88
CA TYR A 129 14.92 -4.90 5.13
C TYR A 129 15.24 -5.93 6.21
N GLU A 130 15.99 -6.98 5.89
CA GLU A 130 16.52 -7.89 6.91
C GLU A 130 17.70 -7.28 7.67
N LYS A 131 18.39 -6.32 7.02
CA LYS A 131 19.59 -5.65 7.58
C LYS A 131 19.34 -4.19 7.92
N ASP A 132 18.37 -3.56 7.27
CA ASP A 132 18.07 -2.15 7.43
C ASP A 132 16.80 -1.98 8.26
N LYS A 133 16.89 -1.21 9.34
CA LYS A 133 15.69 -0.83 10.10
C LYS A 133 14.78 0.00 9.22
N THR A 134 13.56 -0.48 9.01
CA THR A 134 12.53 0.30 8.30
C THR A 134 12.16 1.50 9.15
N TRP A 135 12.37 2.71 8.63
CA TRP A 135 12.11 3.96 9.38
C TRP A 135 12.80 4.03 10.74
N ASN A 136 14.00 3.46 10.87
CA ASN A 136 14.73 3.27 12.14
C ASN A 136 13.98 2.45 13.20
N ALA A 137 12.98 1.67 12.81
CA ALA A 137 12.19 0.82 13.69
C ALA A 137 12.53 -0.67 13.48
N ASP A 138 12.67 -1.40 14.58
CA ASP A 138 12.66 -2.86 14.57
C ASP A 138 11.22 -3.40 14.58
N GLU A 139 11.06 -4.73 14.45
CA GLU A 139 9.74 -5.38 14.43
C GLU A 139 8.88 -5.02 15.64
N LYS A 140 9.46 -4.95 16.82
CA LYS A 140 8.77 -4.59 18.07
C LYS A 140 8.27 -3.15 18.00
N GLN A 141 9.12 -2.23 17.59
CA GLN A 141 8.78 -0.80 17.45
C GLN A 141 7.71 -0.58 16.38
N MET A 142 7.74 -1.35 15.27
CA MET A 142 6.70 -1.29 14.24
C MET A 142 5.35 -1.74 14.78
N MET A 143 5.29 -2.85 15.52
CA MET A 143 4.06 -3.31 16.16
C MET A 143 3.57 -2.30 17.21
N GLU A 144 4.43 -1.81 18.09
CA GLU A 144 4.07 -0.79 19.08
C GLU A 144 3.53 0.48 18.42
N ARG A 145 4.11 0.90 17.30
CA ARG A 145 3.62 2.04 16.52
C ARG A 145 2.22 1.78 15.97
N PHE A 146 1.99 0.64 15.33
CA PHE A 146 0.68 0.25 14.83
C PHE A 146 -0.39 0.23 15.93
N LEU A 147 -0.08 -0.38 17.09
CA LEU A 147 -1.00 -0.42 18.24
C LEU A 147 -1.32 0.97 18.76
N LYS A 148 -0.33 1.86 18.85
CA LYS A 148 -0.54 3.28 19.24
C LYS A 148 -1.37 4.03 18.21
N GLU A 149 -1.06 3.88 16.91
CA GLU A 149 -1.77 4.55 15.82
C GLU A 149 -3.24 4.13 15.77
N THR A 150 -3.53 2.83 15.91
CA THR A 150 -4.89 2.30 15.86
C THR A 150 -5.62 2.37 17.20
N GLY A 151 -4.88 2.50 18.31
CA GLY A 151 -5.44 2.40 19.66
C GLY A 151 -5.95 0.99 19.99
N GLU A 152 -5.33 -0.03 19.39
CA GLU A 152 -5.59 -1.45 19.66
C GLU A 152 -4.59 -2.02 20.65
N THR A 153 -4.91 -3.21 21.18
CA THR A 153 -3.97 -4.06 21.94
C THR A 153 -3.70 -5.33 21.15
N ILE A 154 -2.64 -6.06 21.48
CA ILE A 154 -2.30 -7.33 20.81
C ILE A 154 -3.49 -8.30 20.89
N GLU A 155 -4.12 -8.41 22.06
CA GLU A 155 -5.24 -9.33 22.29
C GLU A 155 -6.48 -8.96 21.46
N SER A 156 -6.67 -7.66 21.18
CA SER A 156 -7.80 -7.17 20.39
C SER A 156 -7.66 -7.44 18.89
N LEU A 157 -6.47 -7.81 18.40
CA LEU A 157 -6.22 -8.06 16.98
C LEU A 157 -6.78 -9.40 16.51
N SER A 158 -6.89 -10.38 17.40
CA SER A 158 -7.40 -11.70 17.04
C SER A 158 -8.76 -11.62 16.35
N SER A 159 -8.90 -12.30 15.23
CA SER A 159 -10.10 -12.34 14.38
C SER A 159 -10.50 -11.01 13.72
N LYS A 160 -9.68 -9.96 13.80
CA LYS A 160 -9.91 -8.71 13.05
C LYS A 160 -9.58 -8.87 11.58
N ARG A 161 -10.37 -8.23 10.75
CA ARG A 161 -10.11 -8.04 9.31
C ARG A 161 -9.49 -6.66 9.14
N ILE A 162 -8.23 -6.63 8.75
CA ILE A 162 -7.44 -5.40 8.66
C ILE A 162 -7.06 -5.16 7.21
N PHE A 163 -7.12 -3.91 6.77
CA PHE A 163 -6.63 -3.46 5.48
C PHE A 163 -5.47 -2.50 5.69
N ASP A 164 -4.27 -2.92 5.32
CA ASP A 164 -3.08 -2.09 5.35
C ASP A 164 -2.83 -1.49 3.96
N VAL A 165 -3.08 -0.19 3.83
CA VAL A 165 -3.02 0.54 2.57
C VAL A 165 -1.66 1.21 2.43
N GLY A 166 -0.86 0.70 1.48
CA GLY A 166 0.55 1.06 1.31
C GLY A 166 1.46 0.21 2.21
N CYS A 167 1.24 -1.11 2.20
CA CYS A 167 1.92 -2.06 3.08
C CYS A 167 3.44 -2.21 2.80
N GLY A 168 3.93 -1.67 1.69
CA GLY A 168 5.34 -1.74 1.31
C GLY A 168 5.86 -3.18 1.19
N ASN A 169 6.79 -3.57 2.06
CA ASN A 169 7.38 -4.90 2.09
C ASN A 169 6.62 -5.95 2.91
N GLY A 170 5.47 -5.58 3.49
CA GLY A 170 4.58 -6.49 4.23
C GLY A 170 5.11 -6.99 5.58
N LEU A 171 6.16 -6.38 6.13
CA LEU A 171 6.72 -6.82 7.41
C LEU A 171 5.73 -6.61 8.56
N LEU A 172 5.07 -5.45 8.59
CA LEU A 172 4.03 -5.16 9.57
C LEU A 172 2.85 -6.13 9.45
N ASP A 173 2.41 -6.42 8.22
CA ASP A 173 1.31 -7.35 7.94
C ASP A 173 1.58 -8.74 8.50
N LYS A 174 2.81 -9.26 8.30
CA LYS A 174 3.24 -10.53 8.86
C LYS A 174 3.16 -10.54 10.40
N LEU A 175 3.59 -9.45 11.04
CA LEU A 175 3.57 -9.34 12.51
C LEU A 175 2.15 -9.30 13.05
N ILE A 176 1.24 -8.61 12.36
CA ILE A 176 -0.18 -8.51 12.72
C ILE A 176 -0.89 -9.85 12.50
N ALA A 177 -0.64 -10.52 11.37
CA ALA A 177 -1.22 -11.84 11.08
C ALA A 177 -0.82 -12.86 12.14
N ALA A 178 0.41 -12.83 12.61
CA ALA A 178 0.89 -13.69 13.69
C ALA A 178 0.14 -13.51 15.03
N GLN A 179 -0.64 -12.44 15.18
CA GLN A 179 -1.54 -12.22 16.33
C GLN A 179 -2.97 -12.76 16.10
N GLY A 180 -3.19 -13.50 15.01
CA GLY A 180 -4.49 -14.10 14.67
C GLY A 180 -5.46 -13.19 13.93
N ALA A 181 -4.98 -12.06 13.39
CA ALA A 181 -5.75 -11.21 12.48
C ALA A 181 -5.70 -11.76 11.04
N THR A 182 -6.71 -11.43 10.25
CA THR A 182 -6.62 -11.53 8.78
C THR A 182 -6.32 -10.14 8.24
N ILE A 183 -5.17 -9.98 7.59
CA ILE A 183 -4.75 -8.69 7.06
C ILE A 183 -4.56 -8.76 5.54
N LEU A 184 -5.09 -7.77 4.85
CA LEU A 184 -4.86 -7.54 3.43
C LEU A 184 -3.91 -6.37 3.28
N GLY A 185 -2.71 -6.63 2.81
CA GLY A 185 -1.74 -5.61 2.40
C GLY A 185 -1.94 -5.23 0.93
N MET A 186 -2.01 -3.93 0.67
CA MET A 186 -2.07 -3.39 -0.69
C MET A 186 -0.95 -2.38 -0.91
N ASP A 187 -0.24 -2.50 -2.03
CA ASP A 187 0.73 -1.50 -2.47
C ASP A 187 0.64 -1.27 -3.98
N ILE A 188 0.97 -0.05 -4.42
CA ILE A 188 0.97 0.31 -5.83
C ILE A 188 2.22 -0.19 -6.55
N SER A 189 3.31 -0.36 -5.83
CA SER A 189 4.64 -0.72 -6.36
C SER A 189 4.87 -2.23 -6.38
N ASN A 190 5.97 -2.65 -7.00
CA ASN A 190 6.39 -4.06 -7.01
C ASN A 190 7.01 -4.52 -5.66
N SER A 191 7.03 -3.66 -4.63
CA SER A 191 7.35 -4.09 -3.27
C SER A 191 6.45 -5.22 -2.76
N ILE A 192 5.22 -5.27 -3.28
CA ILE A 192 4.24 -6.33 -3.00
C ILE A 192 4.78 -7.74 -3.30
N GLU A 193 5.72 -7.88 -4.24
CA GLU A 193 6.38 -9.15 -4.52
C GLU A 193 7.23 -9.60 -3.34
N LYS A 194 8.01 -8.66 -2.76
CA LYS A 194 8.78 -8.95 -1.54
C LYS A 194 7.86 -9.28 -0.36
N ALA A 195 6.78 -8.51 -0.20
CA ALA A 195 5.77 -8.75 0.83
C ALA A 195 5.21 -10.18 0.71
N PHE A 196 4.78 -10.57 -0.48
CA PHE A 196 4.23 -11.89 -0.73
C PHE A 196 5.27 -13.01 -0.53
N HIS A 197 6.47 -12.89 -1.13
CA HIS A 197 7.47 -13.96 -1.08
C HIS A 197 8.08 -14.17 0.31
N LYS A 198 8.26 -13.08 1.09
CA LYS A 198 8.81 -13.16 2.45
C LYS A 198 7.77 -13.48 3.52
N ASN A 199 6.50 -13.40 3.18
CA ASN A 199 5.43 -13.71 4.12
C ASN A 199 5.39 -15.22 4.41
N THR A 200 5.41 -15.55 5.69
CA THR A 200 5.33 -16.93 6.21
C THR A 200 4.06 -17.18 7.01
N ASP A 201 3.12 -16.23 7.05
CA ASP A 201 1.85 -16.34 7.75
C ASP A 201 0.68 -16.35 6.78
N PRO A 202 -0.20 -17.35 6.81
CA PRO A 202 -1.33 -17.43 5.90
C PRO A 202 -2.40 -16.36 6.15
N GLY A 203 -2.41 -15.72 7.32
CA GLY A 203 -3.32 -14.63 7.65
C GLY A 203 -2.99 -13.31 6.96
N ALA A 204 -1.78 -13.16 6.41
CA ALA A 204 -1.38 -11.99 5.63
C ALA A 204 -1.54 -12.27 4.12
N LEU A 205 -2.42 -11.52 3.49
CA LEU A 205 -2.77 -11.56 2.08
C LEU A 205 -2.24 -10.31 1.37
N PHE A 206 -1.90 -10.41 0.09
CA PHE A 206 -1.28 -9.29 -0.63
C PHE A 206 -1.86 -9.10 -2.02
N ILE A 207 -2.12 -7.82 -2.38
CA ILE A 207 -2.57 -7.42 -3.72
C ILE A 207 -1.81 -6.19 -4.20
N GLN A 208 -1.61 -6.07 -5.50
CA GLN A 208 -1.19 -4.81 -6.09
C GLN A 208 -2.41 -3.97 -6.44
N GLY A 209 -2.48 -2.74 -5.92
CA GLY A 209 -3.64 -1.86 -6.12
C GLY A 209 -3.33 -0.40 -5.86
N ASP A 210 -4.22 0.46 -6.33
CA ASP A 210 -4.14 1.92 -6.17
C ASP A 210 -5.13 2.37 -5.10
N ILE A 211 -4.64 3.16 -4.15
CA ILE A 211 -5.42 3.74 -3.06
C ILE A 211 -6.65 4.55 -3.53
N GLN A 212 -6.58 5.14 -4.72
CA GLN A 212 -7.70 5.90 -5.30
C GLN A 212 -8.71 5.00 -6.04
N PHE A 213 -8.35 3.75 -6.27
CA PHE A 213 -9.19 2.74 -6.90
C PHE A 213 -9.14 1.43 -6.09
N PRO A 214 -9.42 1.45 -4.77
CA PRO A 214 -9.22 0.26 -3.92
C PRO A 214 -10.03 -0.91 -4.46
N PRO A 215 -9.38 -2.05 -4.80
CA PRO A 215 -10.02 -3.16 -5.47
C PRO A 215 -10.66 -4.15 -4.49
N VAL A 216 -11.38 -3.63 -3.51
CA VAL A 216 -11.98 -4.40 -2.42
C VAL A 216 -13.42 -3.98 -2.14
N ASN A 217 -14.15 -4.81 -1.40
CA ASN A 217 -15.49 -4.50 -0.92
C ASN A 217 -15.50 -3.23 -0.07
N SER A 218 -16.47 -2.37 -0.32
CA SER A 218 -16.80 -1.28 0.59
C SER A 218 -17.37 -1.84 1.90
N GLY A 219 -17.11 -1.15 3.01
CA GLY A 219 -17.71 -1.48 4.30
C GLY A 219 -17.33 -2.87 4.86
N TYR A 220 -16.13 -3.37 4.58
CA TYR A 220 -15.75 -4.74 4.96
C TYR A 220 -14.80 -4.83 6.16
N PHE A 221 -13.83 -3.93 6.27
CA PHE A 221 -12.74 -4.07 7.22
C PHE A 221 -13.06 -3.51 8.61
N ASP A 222 -12.63 -4.22 9.64
CA ASP A 222 -12.73 -3.78 11.04
C ASP A 222 -11.79 -2.61 11.31
N ILE A 223 -10.59 -2.65 10.70
CA ILE A 223 -9.59 -1.60 10.77
C ILE A 223 -9.05 -1.35 9.36
N VAL A 224 -9.00 -0.09 8.95
CA VAL A 224 -8.25 0.36 7.79
C VAL A 224 -7.12 1.24 8.29
N HIS A 225 -5.90 0.80 8.01
CA HIS A 225 -4.66 1.47 8.38
C HIS A 225 -3.98 2.04 7.15
N CYS A 226 -3.60 3.32 7.20
CA CYS A 226 -2.92 3.99 6.10
C CYS A 226 -1.89 4.98 6.66
N SER A 227 -0.69 4.50 6.92
CA SER A 227 0.36 5.27 7.57
C SER A 227 1.39 5.77 6.57
N GLY A 228 1.46 7.10 6.39
CA GLY A 228 2.46 7.75 5.54
C GLY A 228 2.23 7.62 4.03
N VAL A 229 1.02 7.29 3.56
CA VAL A 229 0.74 7.01 2.14
C VAL A 229 -0.13 8.07 1.47
N LEU A 230 -1.22 8.49 2.12
CA LEU A 230 -2.18 9.47 1.56
C LEU A 230 -1.49 10.75 1.05
N ILE A 231 -0.49 11.20 1.78
CA ILE A 231 0.29 12.42 1.53
C ILE A 231 1.16 12.35 0.27
N HIS A 232 1.36 11.15 -0.28
CA HIS A 232 2.12 10.91 -1.50
C HIS A 232 1.24 10.65 -2.73
N THR A 233 -0.07 10.88 -2.61
CA THR A 233 -1.02 10.82 -3.73
C THR A 233 -1.23 12.19 -4.36
N ASN A 234 -1.81 12.24 -5.55
CA ASN A 234 -2.13 13.50 -6.22
C ASN A 234 -3.19 14.34 -5.47
N SER A 235 -4.01 13.70 -4.63
CA SER A 235 -5.01 14.35 -3.77
C SER A 235 -5.21 13.54 -2.50
N THR A 236 -4.66 14.03 -1.38
CA THR A 236 -4.79 13.39 -0.06
C THR A 236 -6.25 13.21 0.33
N LYS A 237 -7.06 14.26 0.16
CA LYS A 237 -8.49 14.27 0.52
C LYS A 237 -9.30 13.24 -0.29
N GLN A 238 -9.06 13.17 -1.61
CA GLN A 238 -9.73 12.18 -2.45
C GLN A 238 -9.33 10.76 -2.05
N SER A 239 -8.03 10.52 -1.84
CA SER A 239 -7.50 9.24 -1.41
C SER A 239 -8.04 8.83 -0.03
N PHE A 240 -8.19 9.79 0.90
CA PHE A 240 -8.85 9.56 2.19
C PHE A 240 -10.26 9.01 2.01
N PHE A 241 -11.09 9.63 1.15
CA PHE A 241 -12.46 9.17 0.91
C PHE A 241 -12.53 7.81 0.21
N CYS A 242 -11.56 7.49 -0.65
CA CYS A 242 -11.48 6.16 -1.27
C CYS A 242 -11.17 5.08 -0.22
N VAL A 243 -10.23 5.34 0.67
CA VAL A 243 -9.82 4.41 1.74
C VAL A 243 -10.91 4.26 2.80
N GLU A 244 -11.55 5.37 3.16
CA GLU A 244 -12.64 5.41 4.13
C GLU A 244 -13.79 4.49 3.73
N SER A 245 -14.10 4.41 2.43
CA SER A 245 -15.18 3.55 1.93
C SER A 245 -14.99 2.07 2.23
N CYS A 246 -13.76 1.63 2.53
CA CYS A 246 -13.46 0.24 2.86
C CYS A 246 -13.77 -0.11 4.33
N VAL A 247 -13.94 0.90 5.20
CA VAL A 247 -14.22 0.72 6.63
C VAL A 247 -15.67 0.33 6.83
N ARG A 248 -15.92 -0.77 7.58
CA ARG A 248 -17.27 -1.17 7.95
C ARG A 248 -17.88 -0.22 8.99
N GLU A 249 -19.18 -0.31 9.18
CA GLU A 249 -19.85 0.30 10.34
C GLU A 249 -19.24 -0.20 11.65
N ASN A 250 -19.07 0.69 12.61
CA ASN A 250 -18.33 0.47 13.86
C ASN A 250 -16.86 0.05 13.66
N GLY A 251 -16.35 0.13 12.42
CA GLY A 251 -14.95 -0.06 12.09
C GLY A 251 -14.12 1.20 12.33
N LYS A 252 -12.82 1.05 12.28
CA LYS A 252 -11.85 2.09 12.60
C LYS A 252 -11.04 2.46 11.36
N LEU A 253 -10.89 3.76 11.12
CA LEU A 253 -9.92 4.32 10.19
C LEU A 253 -8.76 4.94 10.97
N SER A 254 -7.54 4.61 10.60
CA SER A 254 -6.31 5.17 11.16
C SER A 254 -5.43 5.70 10.03
N VAL A 255 -5.10 6.99 10.06
CA VAL A 255 -4.29 7.64 9.01
C VAL A 255 -3.17 8.46 9.62
N TRP A 256 -1.94 8.26 9.13
CA TRP A 256 -0.81 9.08 9.50
C TRP A 256 -0.48 10.08 8.37
N LEU A 257 -0.31 11.36 8.74
CA LEU A 257 -0.14 12.48 7.81
C LEU A 257 0.94 13.43 8.29
N TYR A 258 1.59 14.13 7.35
CA TYR A 258 2.45 15.26 7.69
C TYR A 258 1.63 16.46 8.16
N HIS A 259 2.16 17.21 9.15
CA HIS A 259 1.60 18.51 9.54
C HIS A 259 2.48 19.66 9.04
N PRO A 260 1.90 20.82 8.74
CA PRO A 260 2.64 22.00 8.35
C PRO A 260 3.59 22.46 9.46
N ARG A 261 4.79 22.89 9.06
CA ARG A 261 5.79 23.47 9.96
C ARG A 261 6.11 24.88 9.52
N LYS A 262 6.23 25.79 10.50
CA LYS A 262 6.46 27.21 10.23
C LYS A 262 7.94 27.63 10.33
N ASP A 263 8.86 26.65 10.54
CA ASP A 263 10.29 26.97 10.62
C ASP A 263 10.92 27.17 9.24
N TRP A 264 11.91 28.06 9.18
CA TRP A 264 12.56 28.45 7.94
C TRP A 264 13.34 27.31 7.26
N ILE A 265 13.89 26.37 8.05
CA ILE A 265 14.60 25.20 7.53
C ILE A 265 13.64 24.32 6.75
N HIS A 266 12.45 24.07 7.32
CA HIS A 266 11.42 23.30 6.65
C HIS A 266 10.97 23.94 5.34
N ASN A 267 10.75 25.26 5.35
CA ASN A 267 10.40 25.99 4.13
C ASN A 267 11.51 25.90 3.06
N MET A 268 12.77 25.98 3.45
CA MET A 268 13.91 25.78 2.54
C MET A 268 13.92 24.36 1.97
N ILE A 269 13.70 23.34 2.79
CA ILE A 269 13.58 21.94 2.34
C ILE A 269 12.48 21.81 1.29
N LEU A 270 11.30 22.38 1.52
CA LEU A 270 10.19 22.34 0.57
C LEU A 270 10.53 23.04 -0.76
N GLN A 271 11.26 24.15 -0.74
CA GLN A 271 11.72 24.80 -1.96
C GLN A 271 12.72 23.94 -2.74
N VAL A 272 13.74 23.40 -2.06
CA VAL A 272 14.71 22.48 -2.69
C VAL A 272 13.98 21.28 -3.31
N ARG A 273 13.03 20.71 -2.60
CA ARG A 273 12.22 19.58 -3.06
C ARG A 273 11.46 19.88 -4.36
N LYS A 274 10.93 21.10 -4.56
CA LYS A 274 10.22 21.48 -5.79
C LYS A 274 11.07 21.27 -7.06
N PHE A 275 12.39 21.39 -6.93
CA PHE A 275 13.33 21.17 -8.03
C PHE A 275 13.81 19.73 -8.06
N THR A 276 14.29 19.21 -6.93
CA THR A 276 14.91 17.88 -6.88
C THR A 276 13.93 16.76 -7.19
N SER A 277 12.67 16.85 -6.72
CA SER A 277 11.65 15.85 -7.00
C SER A 277 11.29 15.70 -8.48
N LYS A 278 11.64 16.66 -9.34
CA LYS A 278 11.41 16.61 -10.81
C LYS A 278 12.55 15.95 -11.57
N LEU A 279 13.71 15.79 -10.98
CA LEU A 279 14.87 15.18 -11.60
C LEU A 279 14.66 13.67 -11.80
N PRO A 280 15.34 13.04 -12.78
CA PRO A 280 15.44 11.60 -12.88
C PRO A 280 15.99 10.97 -11.58
N LEU A 281 15.44 9.83 -11.15
CA LEU A 281 15.79 9.19 -9.87
C LEU A 281 17.29 8.92 -9.71
N ILE A 282 17.97 8.55 -10.80
CA ILE A 282 19.41 8.30 -10.78
C ILE A 282 20.20 9.61 -10.45
N ILE A 283 19.76 10.74 -11.01
CA ILE A 283 20.36 12.04 -10.71
C ILE A 283 20.07 12.44 -9.26
N GLN A 284 18.84 12.24 -8.79
CA GLN A 284 18.48 12.47 -7.38
C GLN A 284 19.37 11.66 -6.44
N TYR A 285 19.57 10.36 -6.72
CA TYR A 285 20.39 9.48 -5.91
C TYR A 285 21.84 10.03 -5.76
N TYR A 286 22.49 10.40 -6.86
CA TYR A 286 23.86 10.94 -6.80
C TYR A 286 23.90 12.32 -6.18
N LEU A 287 22.91 13.17 -6.43
CA LEU A 287 22.79 14.49 -5.81
C LEU A 287 22.72 14.35 -4.28
N TYR A 288 21.85 13.47 -3.79
CA TYR A 288 21.70 13.27 -2.34
C TYR A 288 22.94 12.61 -1.74
N LYS A 289 23.52 11.63 -2.41
CA LYS A 289 24.71 10.94 -1.95
C LYS A 289 25.94 11.85 -1.84
N LEU A 290 26.12 12.76 -2.80
CA LEU A 290 27.33 13.60 -2.89
C LEU A 290 27.19 14.95 -2.18
N ILE A 291 25.99 15.53 -2.17
CA ILE A 291 25.76 16.89 -1.67
C ILE A 291 25.04 16.90 -0.32
N PHE A 292 23.97 16.14 -0.13
CA PHE A 292 23.15 16.20 1.08
C PHE A 292 23.61 15.25 2.19
N LEU A 293 24.06 14.05 1.81
CA LEU A 293 24.47 13.03 2.79
C LEU A 293 25.70 13.42 3.63
N PRO A 294 26.79 13.98 3.05
CA PRO A 294 27.99 14.28 3.85
C PRO A 294 27.73 15.30 4.97
N PRO A 295 27.12 16.47 4.73
CA PRO A 295 26.85 17.42 5.82
C PRO A 295 25.85 16.87 6.83
N LEU A 296 24.81 16.13 6.39
CA LEU A 296 23.85 15.52 7.29
C LEU A 296 24.51 14.47 8.21
N PHE A 297 25.40 13.65 7.64
CA PHE A 297 26.19 12.67 8.40
C PHE A 297 27.07 13.38 9.45
N LEU A 298 27.80 14.42 9.04
CA LEU A 298 28.68 15.19 9.93
C LEU A 298 27.91 15.86 11.08
N ILE A 299 26.77 16.49 10.78
CA ILE A 299 25.91 17.13 11.80
C ILE A 299 25.42 16.10 12.83
N LYS A 300 24.96 14.94 12.39
CA LYS A 300 24.49 13.89 13.31
C LYS A 300 25.63 13.29 14.13
N TRP A 301 26.80 13.10 13.51
CA TRP A 301 28.00 12.62 14.20
C TRP A 301 28.47 13.61 15.27
N LEU A 302 28.53 14.92 14.97
CA LEU A 302 28.87 15.96 15.93
C LEU A 302 27.88 16.07 17.10
N LYS A 303 26.61 15.64 16.90
CA LYS A 303 25.59 15.52 17.96
C LYS A 303 25.70 14.23 18.78
N GLY A 304 26.78 13.46 18.64
CA GLY A 304 27.02 12.20 19.37
C GLY A 304 26.16 11.01 18.88
N GLN A 305 25.46 11.16 17.76
CA GLN A 305 24.72 10.05 17.14
C GLN A 305 25.69 9.16 16.35
N LYS A 306 25.32 7.90 16.15
CA LYS A 306 26.06 6.96 15.28
C LYS A 306 25.26 6.73 13.98
N PRO A 307 25.21 7.74 13.06
CA PRO A 307 24.38 7.62 11.87
C PRO A 307 24.94 6.56 10.91
N GLN A 308 24.06 5.75 10.34
CA GLN A 308 24.39 4.86 9.24
C GLN A 308 24.15 5.61 7.92
N ARG A 309 25.11 5.59 7.00
CA ARG A 309 25.00 6.27 5.69
C ARG A 309 23.78 5.79 4.90
N ARG A 310 23.46 4.50 5.01
CA ARG A 310 22.36 3.87 4.31
C ARG A 310 21.00 4.36 4.84
N GLU A 311 20.82 4.43 6.15
CA GLU A 311 19.61 4.97 6.80
C GLU A 311 19.39 6.44 6.46
N LEU A 312 20.49 7.24 6.44
CA LEU A 312 20.41 8.65 6.05
C LEU A 312 20.02 8.82 4.59
N MET A 313 20.52 7.94 3.72
CA MET A 313 20.17 7.98 2.29
C MET A 313 18.70 7.64 2.08
N LEU A 314 18.16 6.66 2.82
CA LEU A 314 16.73 6.33 2.83
C LEU A 314 15.91 7.57 3.22
N ALA A 315 16.25 8.18 4.35
CA ALA A 315 15.55 9.37 4.82
C ALA A 315 15.58 10.54 3.81
N LEU A 316 16.69 10.69 3.08
CA LEU A 316 16.80 11.68 2.02
C LEU A 316 15.93 11.33 0.81
N MET A 317 15.93 10.07 0.39
CA MET A 317 15.10 9.63 -0.74
C MET A 317 13.62 9.81 -0.41
N ASP A 318 13.17 9.34 0.74
CA ASP A 318 11.78 9.49 1.22
C ASP A 318 11.36 10.98 1.32
N GLN A 319 12.24 11.81 1.87
CA GLN A 319 11.97 13.24 2.03
C GLN A 319 11.87 14.01 0.71
N PHE A 320 12.68 13.67 -0.30
CA PHE A 320 12.87 14.51 -1.48
C PHE A 320 12.42 13.88 -2.80
N SER A 321 12.29 12.55 -2.91
CA SER A 321 12.01 11.88 -4.19
C SER A 321 10.52 11.75 -4.55
N PRO A 322 9.58 11.52 -3.62
CA PRO A 322 8.16 11.40 -3.99
C PRO A 322 7.67 12.64 -4.72
N GLU A 323 6.88 12.48 -5.77
CA GLU A 323 6.32 13.59 -6.54
C GLU A 323 5.42 14.49 -5.69
N PHE A 324 4.55 13.85 -4.94
CA PHE A 324 3.61 14.53 -4.03
C PHE A 324 4.09 14.41 -2.59
N ARG A 325 3.91 15.48 -1.84
CA ARG A 325 4.12 15.56 -0.39
C ARG A 325 3.24 16.66 0.16
N TRP A 326 2.12 16.26 0.71
CA TRP A 326 1.14 17.16 1.27
C TRP A 326 1.27 17.25 2.78
N GLU A 327 0.89 18.38 3.32
CA GLU A 327 0.84 18.64 4.75
C GLU A 327 -0.55 19.16 5.09
N HIS A 328 -1.14 18.65 6.18
CA HIS A 328 -2.50 18.96 6.57
C HIS A 328 -2.59 19.32 8.04
N GLU A 329 -3.31 20.41 8.33
CA GLU A 329 -3.65 20.75 9.71
C GLU A 329 -4.62 19.71 10.28
N PRO A 330 -4.48 19.34 11.59
CA PRO A 330 -5.35 18.34 12.21
C PRO A 330 -6.85 18.66 12.08
N GLU A 331 -7.23 19.92 12.16
CA GLU A 331 -8.64 20.34 12.06
C GLU A 331 -9.20 20.12 10.64
N GLU A 332 -8.38 20.27 9.61
CA GLU A 332 -8.76 19.95 8.24
C GLU A 332 -9.08 18.45 8.12
N VAL A 333 -8.19 17.58 8.59
CA VAL A 333 -8.36 16.12 8.51
C VAL A 333 -9.55 15.68 9.37
N LYS A 334 -9.71 16.24 10.56
CA LYS A 334 -10.88 15.99 11.40
C LYS A 334 -12.19 16.32 10.69
N SER A 335 -12.21 17.38 9.88
CA SER A 335 -13.38 17.71 9.06
C SER A 335 -13.74 16.62 8.05
N TRP A 336 -12.73 15.90 7.47
CA TRP A 336 -12.97 14.80 6.55
C TRP A 336 -13.63 13.60 7.24
N PHE A 337 -13.18 13.27 8.46
CA PHE A 337 -13.82 12.25 9.31
C PHE A 337 -15.26 12.62 9.64
N ASN A 338 -15.51 13.90 9.99
CA ASN A 338 -16.86 14.38 10.32
C ASN A 338 -17.81 14.28 9.11
N ILE A 339 -17.35 14.63 7.91
CA ILE A 339 -18.13 14.49 6.65
C ILE A 339 -18.61 13.05 6.46
N LYS A 340 -17.84 12.05 6.92
CA LYS A 340 -18.11 10.63 6.79
C LYS A 340 -18.70 9.99 8.05
N ASN A 341 -19.32 10.78 8.90
CA ASN A 341 -20.04 10.34 10.10
C ASN A 341 -19.19 9.51 11.07
N TYR A 342 -17.91 9.91 11.30
CA TYR A 342 -17.06 9.29 12.32
C TYR A 342 -17.26 9.91 13.69
N GLY A 343 -17.19 9.05 14.73
CA GLY A 343 -17.10 9.44 16.12
C GLY A 343 -15.73 9.11 16.73
N ASN A 344 -15.53 9.53 17.99
CA ASN A 344 -14.29 9.25 18.73
C ASN A 344 -13.01 9.64 17.98
N ILE A 345 -13.08 10.74 17.21
CA ILE A 345 -11.95 11.24 16.39
C ILE A 345 -10.89 11.78 17.34
N LYS A 346 -9.68 11.25 17.27
CA LYS A 346 -8.57 11.67 18.12
C LYS A 346 -7.22 11.52 17.42
N ILE A 347 -6.27 12.35 17.82
CA ILE A 347 -4.85 12.16 17.47
C ILE A 347 -4.29 11.13 18.44
N THR A 348 -3.77 10.03 17.91
CA THR A 348 -3.21 8.91 18.70
C THR A 348 -1.70 8.98 18.83
N THR A 349 -1.01 9.52 17.83
CA THR A 349 0.43 9.82 17.90
C THR A 349 0.72 11.20 17.33
N ARG A 350 1.72 11.88 17.89
CA ARG A 350 2.23 13.15 17.36
C ARG A 350 3.75 13.11 17.37
N GLU A 351 4.33 13.36 16.22
CA GLU A 351 5.76 13.36 15.98
C GLU A 351 6.23 14.72 15.43
N LEU A 352 7.56 14.88 15.24
CA LEU A 352 8.13 16.13 14.73
C LEU A 352 7.58 16.53 13.35
N PHE A 353 7.28 15.55 12.50
CA PHE A 353 6.89 15.80 11.10
C PHE A 353 5.43 15.50 10.80
N GLY A 354 4.73 14.80 11.69
CA GLY A 354 3.39 14.34 11.42
C GLY A 354 2.62 13.88 12.66
N TYR A 355 1.44 13.39 12.41
CA TYR A 355 0.53 12.86 13.43
C TYR A 355 -0.31 11.74 12.85
N ASN A 356 -0.75 10.85 13.70
CA ASN A 356 -1.79 9.89 13.34
C ASN A 356 -3.13 10.33 13.91
N MET A 357 -4.16 10.25 13.07
CA MET A 357 -5.55 10.48 13.47
C MET A 357 -6.37 9.23 13.25
N THR A 358 -7.21 8.89 14.23
CA THR A 358 -8.13 7.75 14.13
C THR A 358 -9.54 8.17 14.49
N GLY A 359 -10.52 7.47 13.92
CA GLY A 359 -11.93 7.62 14.21
C GLY A 359 -12.68 6.30 14.03
N ILE A 360 -13.85 6.20 14.63
CA ILE A 360 -14.76 5.05 14.52
C ILE A 360 -15.95 5.46 13.66
N LYS A 361 -16.22 4.73 12.58
CA LYS A 361 -17.37 4.96 11.70
C LYS A 361 -18.66 4.66 12.44
N LYS A 362 -19.58 5.62 12.48
CA LYS A 362 -20.89 5.40 13.10
C LYS A 362 -21.78 4.60 12.16
N GLN A 363 -22.80 3.97 12.72
CA GLN A 363 -23.89 3.40 11.93
C GLN A 363 -24.67 4.51 11.26
N GLU A 364 -25.09 4.27 10.02
CA GLU A 364 -26.11 5.10 9.38
C GLU A 364 -27.45 4.77 10.04
N GLU A 365 -28.13 5.79 10.60
CA GLU A 365 -29.46 5.67 11.21
C GLU A 365 -30.53 5.42 10.14
#